data_2907e7b3e840fe8e99109818f858de87
#
_entry.id   2907e7b3e840fe8e99109818f858de87
#
_cell.length_a   1.000
_cell.length_b   1.000
_cell.length_c   1.000
_cell.angle_alpha   90.00
_cell.angle_beta   90.00
_cell.angle_gamma   90.00
#
_symmetry.space_group_name_H-M   'P 1'
#
loop_
_entity.id
_entity.type
_entity.pdbx_description
1 polymer ?
#
loop_
_entity_poly.entity_id
_entity_poly.type
_entity_poly.pdbx_seq_one_letter_code
_entity_poly.pdbx_strand_id
1 'polypeptide(L)'
;MPTRPRMVFRGAKPPSRLENRIETLWRALGGPELEREFRFHPTRRWRADFAHQPSRTLIEIEGGIYVNGRHNRGAGFAADLEKYLEAALAGWRVVRLGPNELTAESVGRLVALVGGGSEVGRA
;
A
#
# COMPACT_ATOMS: atom_id res chain seq x y z
N MET A 1 -23.08 10.17 13.78
CA MET A 1 -22.53 8.89 13.38
C MET A 1 -21.13 9.01 12.86
N PRO A 2 -20.19 8.43 13.49
CA PRO A 2 -18.83 8.56 13.03
C PRO A 2 -18.64 7.90 11.67
N THR A 3 -17.87 8.52 10.87
CA THR A 3 -17.57 8.02 9.56
C THR A 3 -16.35 7.13 9.64
N ARG A 4 -16.48 5.94 9.11
CA ARG A 4 -15.35 5.05 9.06
C ARG A 4 -14.56 5.30 7.80
N PRO A 5 -13.23 5.21 7.89
CA PRO A 5 -12.44 5.29 6.69
C PRO A 5 -12.86 4.17 5.75
N ARG A 6 -12.85 4.46 4.50
CA ARG A 6 -13.19 3.41 3.54
C ARG A 6 -12.24 3.48 2.37
N MET A 7 -12.13 2.37 1.70
CA MET A 7 -11.27 2.28 0.55
C MET A 7 -12.00 2.81 -0.66
N VAL A 8 -11.27 3.53 -1.49
CA VAL A 8 -11.79 3.99 -2.75
C VAL A 8 -11.37 3.01 -3.81
N PHE A 9 -12.34 2.34 -4.40
CA PHE A 9 -12.05 1.32 -5.39
C PHE A 9 -12.00 1.94 -6.78
N ARG A 10 -10.88 1.86 -7.42
CA ARG A 10 -10.71 2.47 -8.74
C ARG A 10 -10.55 1.47 -9.86
N GLY A 11 -10.22 0.25 -9.58
CA GLY A 11 -10.03 -0.74 -10.59
C GLY A 11 -11.19 -1.69 -10.65
N ALA A 12 -11.26 -2.46 -11.72
CA ALA A 12 -12.27 -3.49 -11.83
C ALA A 12 -11.86 -4.75 -11.11
N LYS A 13 -10.62 -4.86 -10.72
CA LYS A 13 -10.12 -6.07 -10.10
C LYS A 13 -10.60 -6.19 -8.66
N PRO A 14 -11.16 -7.33 -8.30
CA PRO A 14 -11.59 -7.51 -6.91
C PRO A 14 -10.38 -7.63 -5.99
N PRO A 15 -10.54 -7.29 -4.73
CA PRO A 15 -9.43 -7.37 -3.80
C PRO A 15 -9.02 -8.81 -3.55
N SER A 16 -7.73 -9.03 -3.40
CA SER A 16 -7.22 -10.33 -3.05
C SER A 16 -7.49 -10.60 -1.58
N ARG A 17 -7.21 -11.84 -1.18
CA ARG A 17 -7.37 -12.22 0.20
C ARG A 17 -6.51 -11.38 1.12
N LEU A 18 -5.27 -11.14 0.72
CA LEU A 18 -4.38 -10.34 1.53
C LEU A 18 -4.78 -8.87 1.54
N GLU A 19 -5.31 -8.38 0.43
CA GLU A 19 -5.81 -7.02 0.41
C GLU A 19 -7.00 -6.86 1.33
N ASN A 20 -7.86 -7.87 1.39
CA ASN A 20 -8.97 -7.84 2.33
C ASN A 20 -8.47 -7.84 3.76
N ARG A 21 -7.41 -8.58 4.01
CA ARG A 21 -6.87 -8.65 5.36
C ARG A 21 -6.31 -7.31 5.81
N ILE A 22 -5.57 -6.64 4.95
CA ILE A 22 -5.05 -5.34 5.36
C ILE A 22 -6.19 -4.34 5.54
N GLU A 23 -7.21 -4.42 4.71
CA GLU A 23 -8.33 -3.51 4.85
C GLU A 23 -9.01 -3.70 6.20
N THR A 24 -9.21 -4.96 6.60
CA THR A 24 -9.82 -5.24 7.88
C THR A 24 -8.98 -4.72 9.03
N LEU A 25 -7.69 -4.97 8.99
CA LEU A 25 -6.78 -4.49 10.02
C LEU A 25 -6.73 -2.97 10.05
N TRP A 26 -6.68 -2.37 8.88
CA TRP A 26 -6.57 -0.93 8.77
C TRP A 26 -7.76 -0.24 9.44
N ARG A 27 -8.95 -0.74 9.14
CA ARG A 27 -10.15 -0.17 9.76
C ARG A 27 -10.19 -0.41 11.24
N ALA A 28 -9.83 -1.61 11.66
CA ALA A 28 -9.85 -1.94 13.08
C ALA A 28 -8.90 -1.06 13.86
N LEU A 29 -7.81 -0.64 13.24
CA LEU A 29 -6.81 0.17 13.89
C LEU A 29 -7.02 1.66 13.69
N GLY A 30 -8.12 2.04 13.07
CA GLY A 30 -8.44 3.45 12.93
C GLY A 30 -7.63 4.17 11.89
N GLY A 31 -7.17 3.47 10.88
CA GLY A 31 -6.37 4.09 9.84
C GLY A 31 -7.16 5.05 8.98
N PRO A 32 -6.49 6.03 8.37
CA PRO A 32 -7.16 6.98 7.50
C PRO A 32 -7.57 6.33 6.19
N GLU A 33 -8.41 7.03 5.46
CA GLU A 33 -8.90 6.53 4.19
C GLU A 33 -7.76 6.27 3.20
N LEU A 34 -7.83 5.14 2.51
CA LEU A 34 -6.85 4.79 1.48
C LEU A 34 -7.56 4.67 0.13
N GLU A 35 -6.82 4.96 -0.92
CA GLU A 35 -7.31 4.74 -2.27
C GLU A 35 -6.76 3.42 -2.78
N ARG A 36 -7.62 2.60 -3.39
CA ARG A 36 -7.21 1.33 -3.97
C ARG A 36 -6.83 1.48 -5.42
N GLU A 37 -5.89 0.67 -5.88
CA GLU A 37 -5.50 0.64 -7.29
C GLU A 37 -5.14 2.03 -7.79
N PHE A 38 -4.27 2.69 -7.05
CA PHE A 38 -3.96 4.08 -7.30
C PHE A 38 -2.87 4.25 -8.35
N ARG A 39 -3.13 5.04 -9.35
CA ARG A 39 -2.14 5.37 -10.37
C ARG A 39 -1.35 6.57 -9.91
N PHE A 40 -0.07 6.39 -9.70
CA PHE A 40 0.74 7.45 -9.14
C PHE A 40 1.61 8.17 -10.18
N HIS A 41 1.64 7.65 -11.40
CA HIS A 41 2.51 8.20 -12.43
C HIS A 41 1.69 8.91 -13.49
N PRO A 42 2.12 10.07 -13.98
CA PRO A 42 1.32 10.83 -14.92
C PRO A 42 1.13 10.15 -16.28
N THR A 43 2.07 9.33 -16.73
CA THR A 43 1.96 8.72 -18.05
C THR A 43 2.02 7.21 -18.03
N ARG A 44 2.72 6.61 -17.07
CA ARG A 44 2.79 5.16 -17.00
C ARG A 44 1.54 4.64 -16.30
N ARG A 45 1.20 3.40 -16.62
CA ARG A 45 -0.04 2.82 -16.09
C ARG A 45 0.13 2.08 -14.78
N TRP A 46 1.26 2.21 -14.16
CA TRP A 46 1.50 1.55 -12.88
C TRP A 46 0.47 1.95 -11.85
N ARG A 47 0.14 1.00 -10.98
CA ARG A 47 -0.77 1.23 -9.88
C ARG A 47 -0.19 0.66 -8.62
N ALA A 48 -0.44 1.33 -7.51
CA ALA A 48 -0.17 0.77 -6.20
C ALA A 48 -1.44 0.17 -5.66
N ASP A 49 -1.31 -0.88 -4.87
CA ASP A 49 -2.50 -1.52 -4.31
C ASP A 49 -3.29 -0.54 -3.45
N PHE A 50 -2.61 0.27 -2.67
CA PHE A 50 -3.24 1.30 -1.87
C PHE A 50 -2.37 2.54 -1.83
N ALA A 51 -2.99 3.68 -1.60
CA ALA A 51 -2.26 4.93 -1.46
C ALA A 51 -2.89 5.81 -0.40
N HIS A 52 -2.04 6.49 0.33
CA HIS A 52 -2.46 7.55 1.23
C HIS A 52 -1.77 8.80 0.74
N GLN A 53 -2.52 9.63 0.01
CA GLN A 53 -1.92 10.77 -0.65
C GLN A 53 -1.39 11.84 0.30
N PRO A 54 -2.09 12.17 1.38
CA PRO A 54 -1.56 13.22 2.26
C PRO A 54 -0.15 12.94 2.78
N SER A 55 0.18 11.68 3.02
CA SER A 55 1.51 11.33 3.47
C SER A 55 2.42 10.87 2.35
N ARG A 56 1.91 10.88 1.11
CA ARG A 56 2.67 10.42 -0.04
C ARG A 56 3.18 9.01 0.15
N THR A 57 2.30 8.12 0.57
CA THR A 57 2.66 6.74 0.83
C THR A 57 1.89 5.81 -0.09
N LEU A 58 2.62 4.90 -0.72
CA LEU A 58 2.04 3.82 -1.52
C LEU A 58 2.25 2.52 -0.76
N ILE A 59 1.24 1.67 -0.76
CA ILE A 59 1.32 0.38 -0.09
C ILE A 59 1.10 -0.72 -1.10
N GLU A 60 2.06 -1.65 -1.17
CA GLU A 60 2.01 -2.79 -2.07
C GLU A 60 1.91 -4.06 -1.27
N ILE A 61 1.02 -4.94 -1.67
CA ILE A 61 0.83 -6.21 -0.98
C ILE A 61 1.48 -7.31 -1.81
N GLU A 62 2.48 -7.94 -1.23
CA GLU A 62 3.29 -8.93 -1.93
C GLU A 62 2.90 -10.32 -1.50
N GLY A 63 1.87 -10.85 -2.10
CA GLY A 63 1.34 -12.12 -1.64
C GLY A 63 1.84 -13.34 -2.38
N GLY A 64 1.91 -13.26 -3.67
CA GLY A 64 2.16 -14.43 -4.46
C GLY A 64 3.59 -14.76 -4.77
N ILE A 65 4.50 -13.87 -4.45
CA ILE A 65 5.85 -14.05 -4.93
C ILE A 65 6.58 -15.21 -4.30
N TYR A 66 6.14 -15.65 -3.14
CA TYR A 66 6.86 -16.74 -2.46
C TYR A 66 6.54 -18.11 -2.97
N VAL A 67 5.45 -18.22 -3.69
CA VAL A 67 5.05 -19.51 -4.20
C VAL A 67 6.03 -19.98 -5.25
N ASN A 68 6.36 -19.08 -6.16
CA ASN A 68 7.28 -19.36 -7.23
C ASN A 68 8.24 -18.20 -7.36
N GLY A 69 9.00 -17.99 -6.31
CA GLY A 69 9.83 -16.79 -6.22
C GLY A 69 10.71 -16.56 -7.41
N ARG A 70 11.19 -17.64 -8.01
CA ARG A 70 12.10 -17.48 -9.14
C ARG A 70 11.42 -16.94 -10.37
N HIS A 71 10.10 -16.94 -10.41
CA HIS A 71 9.39 -16.42 -11.57
C HIS A 71 9.47 -14.94 -11.71
N ASN A 72 9.82 -14.26 -10.65
CA ASN A 72 9.81 -12.82 -10.69
C ASN A 72 11.11 -12.22 -11.16
N ARG A 73 12.01 -13.07 -11.60
CA ARG A 73 13.23 -12.58 -12.18
C ARG A 73 13.01 -12.19 -13.62
N GLY A 74 13.94 -11.49 -14.19
CA GLY A 74 13.83 -11.09 -15.57
C GLY A 74 12.89 -9.92 -15.75
N ALA A 75 11.98 -10.03 -16.71
CA ALA A 75 11.17 -8.89 -17.11
C ALA A 75 10.32 -8.34 -15.97
N GLY A 76 9.72 -9.22 -15.19
CA GLY A 76 8.89 -8.76 -14.09
C GLY A 76 9.69 -8.03 -13.04
N PHE A 77 10.85 -8.56 -12.72
CA PHE A 77 11.70 -7.93 -11.73
C PHE A 77 12.20 -6.58 -12.21
N ALA A 78 12.61 -6.50 -13.47
CA ALA A 78 13.09 -5.26 -14.03
C ALA A 78 12.00 -4.19 -14.05
N ALA A 79 10.78 -4.60 -14.38
CA ALA A 79 9.68 -3.65 -14.41
C ALA A 79 9.40 -3.09 -13.01
N ASP A 80 9.53 -3.93 -12.00
CA ASP A 80 9.32 -3.48 -10.63
C ASP A 80 10.39 -2.49 -10.20
N LEU A 81 11.64 -2.73 -10.60
CA LEU A 81 12.69 -1.80 -10.26
C LEU A 81 12.42 -0.42 -10.84
N GLU A 82 11.98 -0.38 -12.08
CA GLU A 82 11.67 0.89 -12.72
C GLU A 82 10.50 1.58 -12.03
N LYS A 83 9.46 0.81 -11.73
CA LYS A 83 8.27 1.35 -11.09
C LYS A 83 8.61 2.02 -9.76
N TYR A 84 9.39 1.34 -8.95
CA TYR A 84 9.69 1.87 -7.62
C TYR A 84 10.70 3.02 -7.66
N LEU A 85 11.59 3.00 -8.63
CA LEU A 85 12.47 4.14 -8.82
C LEU A 85 11.67 5.38 -9.16
N GLU A 86 10.73 5.24 -10.11
CA GLU A 86 9.93 6.38 -10.50
C GLU A 86 9.05 6.87 -9.36
N ALA A 87 8.56 5.95 -8.54
CA ALA A 87 7.77 6.35 -7.39
C ALA A 87 8.61 7.18 -6.42
N ALA A 88 9.81 6.72 -6.15
CA ALA A 88 10.70 7.44 -5.25
C ALA A 88 11.05 8.82 -5.79
N LEU A 89 11.34 8.90 -7.08
CA LEU A 89 11.69 10.16 -7.70
C LEU A 89 10.52 11.15 -7.64
N ALA A 90 9.30 10.63 -7.65
CA ALA A 90 8.12 11.47 -7.56
C ALA A 90 7.76 11.81 -6.12
N GLY A 91 8.56 11.38 -5.16
CA GLY A 91 8.35 11.76 -3.77
C GLY A 91 7.46 10.81 -2.99
N TRP A 92 7.26 9.61 -3.48
CA TRP A 92 6.43 8.65 -2.78
C TRP A 92 7.26 7.75 -1.88
N ARG A 93 6.72 7.46 -0.70
CA ARG A 93 7.25 6.43 0.17
C ARG A 93 6.56 5.13 -0.22
N VAL A 94 7.34 4.12 -0.53
CA VAL A 94 6.75 2.83 -0.93
C VAL A 94 6.93 1.84 0.20
N VAL A 95 5.82 1.30 0.65
CA VAL A 95 5.80 0.30 1.70
C VAL A 95 5.31 -1.01 1.09
N ARG A 96 6.10 -2.06 1.24
CA ARG A 96 5.74 -3.37 0.69
C ARG A 96 5.52 -4.33 1.83
N LEU A 97 4.36 -4.97 1.83
CA LEU A 97 3.97 -5.85 2.93
C LEU A 97 3.70 -7.24 2.39
N GLY A 98 4.35 -8.22 2.97
CA GLY A 98 4.06 -9.61 2.69
C GLY A 98 3.11 -10.17 3.74
N PRO A 99 2.80 -11.48 3.65
CA PRO A 99 1.87 -12.06 4.61
C PRO A 99 2.31 -11.90 6.06
N ASN A 100 3.60 -11.94 6.29
CA ASN A 100 4.10 -11.86 7.66
C ASN A 100 3.96 -10.48 8.28
N GLU A 101 3.78 -9.46 7.47
CA GLU A 101 3.61 -8.10 7.98
C GLU A 101 2.16 -7.70 8.13
N LEU A 102 1.23 -8.58 7.76
CA LEU A 102 -0.19 -8.25 7.90
C LEU A 102 -0.69 -8.67 9.28
N THR A 103 -0.12 -8.04 10.28
CA THR A 103 -0.46 -8.27 11.68
C THR A 103 -0.91 -6.95 12.28
N ALA A 104 -1.62 -7.04 13.40
CA ALA A 104 -2.07 -5.83 14.07
C ALA A 104 -0.90 -4.95 14.47
N GLU A 105 0.19 -5.56 14.88
CA GLU A 105 1.36 -4.78 15.31
C GLU A 105 1.97 -4.02 14.14
N SER A 106 2.27 -4.72 13.05
CA SER A 106 2.94 -4.07 11.92
C SER A 106 2.03 -3.06 11.24
N VAL A 107 0.78 -3.42 11.03
CA VAL A 107 -0.15 -2.51 10.38
C VAL A 107 -0.44 -1.31 11.29
N GLY A 108 -0.48 -1.54 12.61
CA GLY A 108 -0.67 -0.44 13.53
C GLY A 108 0.44 0.58 13.47
N ARG A 109 1.67 0.11 13.32
CA ARG A 109 2.80 1.03 13.18
C ARG A 109 2.70 1.82 11.89
N LEU A 110 2.23 1.18 10.83
CA LEU A 110 2.05 1.87 9.57
C LEU A 110 0.93 2.90 9.66
N VAL A 111 -0.16 2.56 10.33
CA VAL A 111 -1.24 3.51 10.54
C VAL A 111 -0.73 4.74 11.27
N ALA A 112 0.09 4.53 12.30
CA ALA A 112 0.66 5.65 13.04
C ALA A 112 1.53 6.50 12.15
N LEU A 113 2.29 5.87 11.27
CA LEU A 113 3.17 6.60 10.39
C LEU A 113 2.41 7.52 9.45
N VAL A 114 1.36 7.02 8.83
CA VAL A 114 0.67 7.80 7.80
C VAL A 114 -0.42 8.68 8.35
N GLY A 115 -1.05 8.28 9.42
CA GLY A 115 -2.21 9.01 9.94
C GLY A 115 -1.90 9.86 11.13
N GLY A 116 -1.40 9.23 12.17
CA GLY A 116 -1.16 9.95 13.39
C GLY A 116 0.28 10.29 13.63
N GLY A 117 1.15 9.68 12.86
CA GLY A 117 2.56 9.86 13.12
C GLY A 117 3.03 11.28 13.04
N SER A 118 2.44 12.05 12.15
CA SER A 118 2.87 13.43 12.01
C SER A 118 2.59 14.23 13.27
N GLU A 119 1.50 13.91 13.92
CA GLU A 119 1.18 14.57 15.17
C GLU A 119 2.15 14.19 16.24
N VAL A 120 2.34 12.91 16.38
CA VAL A 120 3.23 12.40 17.39
C VAL A 120 4.64 12.90 17.18
N GLY A 121 5.03 12.98 15.92
CA GLY A 121 6.38 13.39 15.61
C GLY A 121 6.71 14.78 16.08
N ARG A 122 5.71 15.58 16.34
CA ARG A 122 5.97 16.92 16.79
C ARG A 122 6.04 17.07 18.29
N ALA A 123 5.58 16.09 18.96
CA ALA A 123 5.53 16.17 20.41
C ALA A 123 6.93 16.07 21.04
#